data_d785369a2ce90a90fb1c1c743416a69a
#
_entry.id   d785369a2ce90a90fb1c1c743416a69a
#
_cell.length_a   1.000
_cell.length_b   1.000
_cell.length_c   1.000
_cell.angle_alpha   90.00
_cell.angle_beta   90.00
_cell.angle_gamma   90.00
#
_symmetry.space_group_name_H-M   'P 1'
#
loop_
_entity.id
_entity.type
_entity.pdbx_description
1 polymer ?
#
loop_
_entity_poly.entity_id
_entity_poly.type
_entity_poly.pdbx_seq_one_letter_code
_entity_poly.pdbx_strand_id
1 'polypeptide(L)'
;MIKLLKAKQQHPKKKTFQISKLGYVKNGIMLQDILDGKEMLDCVEIEHDTNPNYDKEYFVFKGSSRIEAAVKMGFTHIEGIIINE
;
A
#
# COMPACT_ATOMS: atom_id res chain seq x y z
N MET A 1 14.00 1.53 11.29
CA MET A 1 12.93 2.38 11.84
C MET A 1 11.66 2.21 11.01
N ILE A 2 10.51 2.04 11.66
CA ILE A 2 9.23 1.92 10.97
C ILE A 2 8.71 3.33 10.66
N LYS A 3 8.35 3.55 9.41
CA LYS A 3 7.70 4.79 8.98
C LYS A 3 6.39 4.38 8.29
N LEU A 4 5.27 4.66 8.93
CA LEU A 4 3.94 4.22 8.50
C LEU A 4 3.18 5.33 7.78
N LEU A 5 2.70 5.04 6.58
CA LEU A 5 1.77 5.91 5.87
C LEU A 5 0.35 5.53 6.26
N LYS A 6 -0.30 6.43 7.00
CA LYS A 6 -1.65 6.20 7.53
C LYS A 6 -2.72 6.61 6.52
N ALA A 7 -3.89 6.01 6.65
CA ALA A 7 -5.10 6.38 5.92
C ALA A 7 -6.14 6.92 6.90
N LYS A 8 -6.84 7.97 6.48
CA LYS A 8 -7.92 8.56 7.30
C LYS A 8 -9.15 7.66 7.35
N GLN A 9 -9.36 6.85 6.31
CA GLN A 9 -10.48 5.93 6.25
C GLN A 9 -10.50 5.00 7.46
N GLN A 10 -11.65 4.89 8.12
CA GLN A 10 -11.87 3.91 9.18
C GLN A 10 -12.53 2.68 8.56
N HIS A 11 -11.92 1.52 8.75
CA HIS A 11 -12.42 0.27 8.18
C HIS A 11 -12.13 -0.86 9.17
N PRO A 12 -13.12 -1.76 9.44
CA PRO A 12 -12.92 -2.84 10.41
C PRO A 12 -11.81 -3.82 10.04
N LYS A 13 -11.46 -3.89 8.77
CA LYS A 13 -10.36 -4.76 8.28
C LYS A 13 -9.07 -4.01 7.99
N LYS A 14 -8.97 -2.74 8.39
CA LYS A 14 -7.76 -1.96 8.17
C LYS A 14 -6.58 -2.59 8.91
N LYS A 15 -5.50 -2.84 8.17
CA LYS A 15 -4.28 -3.44 8.69
C LYS A 15 -3.06 -2.67 8.20
N THR A 16 -1.94 -2.85 8.89
CA THR A 16 -0.65 -2.32 8.46
C THR A 16 0.10 -3.38 7.67
N PHE A 17 0.57 -3.00 6.49
CA PHE A 17 1.33 -3.89 5.61
C PHE A 17 2.75 -3.37 5.44
N GLN A 18 3.72 -4.27 5.47
CA GLN A 18 5.10 -3.94 5.13
C GLN A 18 5.21 -3.82 3.61
N ILE A 19 5.61 -2.65 3.12
CA ILE A 19 5.61 -2.37 1.68
C ILE A 19 6.49 -3.35 0.90
N SER A 20 7.61 -3.77 1.46
CA SER A 20 8.52 -4.72 0.81
C SER A 20 7.87 -6.08 0.53
N LYS A 21 6.77 -6.41 1.20
CA LYS A 21 6.04 -7.67 1.01
C LYS A 21 4.88 -7.54 0.04
N LEU A 22 4.64 -6.35 -0.51
CA LEU A 22 3.56 -6.10 -1.45
C LEU A 22 4.06 -6.13 -2.89
N GLY A 23 3.34 -6.86 -3.75
CA GLY A 23 3.50 -6.73 -5.19
C GLY A 23 2.64 -5.57 -5.69
N TYR A 24 3.16 -4.75 -6.59
CA TYR A 24 2.43 -3.62 -7.13
C TYR A 24 2.97 -3.20 -8.50
N VAL A 25 2.13 -2.50 -9.27
CA VAL A 25 2.50 -2.02 -10.60
C VAL A 25 3.35 -0.74 -10.47
N LYS A 26 4.53 -0.76 -11.07
CA LYS A 26 5.44 0.39 -11.10
C LYS A 26 5.27 1.10 -12.45
N ASN A 27 4.53 2.19 -12.45
CA ASN A 27 4.22 2.93 -13.68
C ASN A 27 4.81 4.34 -13.72
N GLY A 28 5.58 4.71 -12.70
CA GLY A 28 6.20 6.04 -12.63
C GLY A 28 5.27 7.16 -12.20
N ILE A 29 4.01 6.87 -11.95
CA ILE A 29 3.04 7.86 -11.48
C ILE A 29 3.10 7.94 -9.97
N MET A 30 3.32 9.15 -9.43
CA MET A 30 3.39 9.37 -8.00
C MET A 30 2.39 10.45 -7.61
N LEU A 31 1.64 10.19 -6.54
CA LEU A 31 0.64 11.15 -6.05
C LEU A 31 1.33 12.28 -5.28
N GLN A 32 1.09 13.50 -5.72
CA GLN A 32 1.72 14.67 -5.14
C GLN A 32 1.37 14.86 -3.65
N ASP A 33 0.14 14.54 -3.27
CA ASP A 33 -0.29 14.65 -1.87
C ASP A 33 0.60 13.82 -0.93
N ILE A 34 0.97 12.61 -1.35
CA ILE A 34 1.86 11.75 -0.57
C ILE A 34 3.27 12.37 -0.52
N LEU A 35 3.74 12.89 -1.65
CA LEU A 35 5.05 13.56 -1.71
C LEU A 35 5.08 14.83 -0.84
N ASP A 36 3.94 15.47 -0.65
CA ASP A 36 3.79 16.63 0.21
C ASP A 36 3.63 16.27 1.69
N GLY A 37 3.69 14.99 2.02
CA GLY A 37 3.62 14.51 3.40
C GLY A 37 2.23 14.38 3.97
N LYS A 38 1.19 14.41 3.13
CA LYS A 38 -0.20 14.24 3.58
C LYS A 38 -0.55 12.77 3.79
N GLU A 39 -1.48 12.52 4.71
CA GLU A 39 -2.04 11.18 4.89
C GLU A 39 -2.93 10.82 3.70
N MET A 40 -3.06 9.52 3.43
CA MET A 40 -4.03 9.03 2.44
C MET A 40 -5.45 9.24 2.96
N LEU A 41 -6.40 9.50 2.04
CA LEU A 41 -7.83 9.52 2.39
C LEU A 41 -8.32 8.09 2.59
N ASP A 42 -8.06 7.21 1.63
CA ASP A 42 -8.51 5.82 1.63
C ASP A 42 -7.34 4.87 1.84
N CYS A 43 -7.65 3.70 2.43
CA CYS A 43 -6.69 2.62 2.50
C CYS A 43 -6.39 2.08 1.11
N VAL A 44 -5.17 1.59 0.86
CA VAL A 44 -4.91 0.84 -0.36
C VAL A 44 -5.68 -0.48 -0.31
N GLU A 45 -6.15 -0.95 -1.46
CA GLU A 45 -6.88 -2.21 -1.57
C GLU A 45 -5.90 -3.29 -2.01
N ILE A 46 -5.89 -4.39 -1.27
CA ILE A 46 -4.90 -5.46 -1.42
C ILE A 46 -5.62 -6.77 -1.64
N GLU A 47 -5.14 -7.55 -2.59
CA GLU A 47 -5.58 -8.92 -2.81
C GLU A 47 -4.57 -9.90 -2.21
N HIS A 48 -5.09 -10.91 -1.53
CA HIS A 48 -4.30 -12.03 -1.05
C HIS A 48 -4.27 -13.09 -2.14
N ASP A 49 -3.09 -13.41 -2.63
CA ASP A 49 -2.90 -14.42 -3.68
C ASP A 49 -2.00 -15.52 -3.15
N THR A 50 -2.54 -16.75 -3.12
CA THR A 50 -1.81 -17.92 -2.63
C THR A 50 -1.14 -18.71 -3.74
N ASN A 51 -1.12 -18.19 -4.98
CA ASN A 51 -0.49 -18.89 -6.11
C ASN A 51 1.01 -19.07 -5.86
N PRO A 52 1.52 -20.33 -5.82
CA PRO A 52 2.93 -20.58 -5.51
C PRO A 52 3.89 -20.09 -6.59
N ASN A 53 3.39 -19.71 -7.77
CA ASN A 53 4.22 -19.18 -8.85
C ASN A 53 4.60 -17.72 -8.64
N TYR A 54 3.98 -17.04 -7.68
CA TYR A 54 4.31 -15.67 -7.35
C TYR A 54 5.21 -15.61 -6.12
N ASP A 55 6.18 -14.71 -6.16
CA ASP A 55 7.10 -14.49 -5.03
C ASP A 55 6.53 -13.55 -3.97
N LYS A 56 5.35 -12.96 -4.23
CA LYS A 56 4.63 -12.11 -3.28
C LYS A 56 3.27 -12.73 -2.97
N GLU A 57 2.90 -12.74 -1.70
CA GLU A 57 1.62 -13.26 -1.24
C GLU A 57 0.50 -12.24 -1.39
N TYR A 58 0.84 -10.94 -1.32
CA TYR A 58 -0.12 -9.85 -1.34
C TYR A 58 0.17 -8.93 -2.52
N PHE A 59 -0.87 -8.54 -3.24
CA PHE A 59 -0.77 -7.65 -4.39
C PHE A 59 -1.68 -6.45 -4.21
N VAL A 60 -1.19 -5.26 -4.59
CA VAL A 60 -1.99 -4.04 -4.53
C VAL A 60 -2.94 -4.03 -5.72
N PHE A 61 -4.24 -4.13 -5.42
CA PHE A 61 -5.30 -4.05 -6.41
C PHE A 61 -5.58 -2.59 -6.79
N LYS A 62 -5.63 -1.70 -5.79
CA LYS A 62 -5.88 -0.28 -6.00
C LYS A 62 -4.98 0.52 -5.08
N GLY A 63 -4.25 1.47 -5.66
CA GLY A 63 -3.36 2.35 -4.90
C GLY A 63 -1.88 2.18 -5.20
N SER A 64 -1.51 1.56 -6.34
CA SER A 64 -0.09 1.36 -6.70
C SER A 64 0.68 2.67 -6.78
N SER A 65 0.08 3.75 -7.27
CA SER A 65 0.76 5.04 -7.32
C SER A 65 0.99 5.63 -5.92
N ARG A 66 0.15 5.27 -4.95
CA ARG A 66 0.38 5.63 -3.54
C ARG A 66 1.59 4.89 -2.99
N ILE A 67 1.74 3.61 -3.35
CA ILE A 67 2.89 2.79 -2.94
C ILE A 67 4.18 3.39 -3.49
N GLU A 68 4.20 3.76 -4.78
CA GLU A 68 5.39 4.36 -5.40
C GLU A 68 5.78 5.67 -4.70
N ALA A 69 4.81 6.53 -4.42
CA ALA A 69 5.07 7.78 -3.70
C ALA A 69 5.57 7.51 -2.28
N ALA A 70 4.97 6.52 -1.60
CA ALA A 70 5.37 6.15 -0.24
C ALA A 70 6.83 5.66 -0.21
N VAL A 71 7.21 4.83 -1.16
CA VAL A 71 8.59 4.36 -1.26
C VAL A 71 9.54 5.53 -1.49
N LYS A 72 9.17 6.45 -2.36
CA LYS A 72 9.98 7.66 -2.64
C LYS A 72 10.20 8.48 -1.37
N MET A 73 9.20 8.57 -0.50
CA MET A 73 9.26 9.31 0.74
C MET A 73 9.89 8.53 1.90
N GLY A 74 10.31 7.29 1.67
CA GLY A 74 10.97 6.47 2.69
C GLY A 74 10.03 5.76 3.64
N PHE A 75 8.75 5.66 3.33
CA PHE A 75 7.82 4.86 4.12
C PHE A 75 8.13 3.38 4.00
N THR A 76 8.04 2.66 5.12
CA THR A 76 8.29 1.22 5.17
C THR A 76 6.99 0.44 5.27
N HIS A 77 5.93 1.06 5.77
CA HIS A 77 4.63 0.43 6.00
C HIS A 77 3.50 1.31 5.50
N ILE A 78 2.37 0.69 5.18
CA ILE A 78 1.20 1.40 4.66
C ILE A 78 -0.08 0.75 5.19
N GLU A 79 -1.10 1.55 5.46
CA GLU A 79 -2.40 1.03 5.88
C GLU A 79 -3.22 0.61 4.67
N GLY A 80 -3.78 -0.60 4.73
CA GLY A 80 -4.56 -1.16 3.64
C GLY A 80 -5.62 -2.13 4.14
N ILE A 81 -6.44 -2.60 3.20
CA ILE A 81 -7.48 -3.61 3.46
C ILE A 81 -7.35 -4.73 2.44
N ILE A 82 -7.59 -5.97 2.90
CA ILE A 82 -7.63 -7.13 1.99
C ILE A 82 -9.06 -7.26 1.49
N ILE A 83 -9.25 -7.17 0.17
CA ILE A 83 -10.58 -7.09 -0.43
C ILE A 83 -11.19 -8.43 -0.82
N ASN A 84 -10.40 -9.49 -0.84
CA ASN A 84 -10.84 -10.84 -1.24
C ASN A 84 -10.78 -11.86 -0.10
N GLU A 85 -10.83 -11.39 1.11
CA GLU A 85 -10.77 -12.24 2.29
C GLU A 85 -12.15 -12.44 2.91
#